data_8489ec44543437a48a067cf5e68c699a
#
_entry.id   8489ec44543437a48a067cf5e68c699a
#
_cell.length_a   1.000
_cell.length_b   1.000
_cell.length_c   1.000
_cell.angle_alpha   90.00
_cell.angle_beta   90.00
_cell.angle_gamma   90.00
#
_symmetry.space_group_name_H-M   'P 1'
#
loop_
_entity.id
_entity.type
_entity.pdbx_description
1 polymer ?
#
loop_
_entity_poly.entity_id
_entity_poly.type
_entity_poly.pdbx_seq_one_letter_code
_entity_poly.pdbx_strand_id
1 'polypeptide(L)'
;PGQALTLITRRQLLEGIAASLAVCCVGPRAALALGGPAPELDAPAPSFNLDGVPGPRSLGDFGGRWLVLYFYPRDFPEGCTIEARGFQRDLDQFHRAGAEVVGISADSADSHAEFCGSEALAYPLLSDPGGAVSRLYGSWMAPYSLRHTFLIDPDGKVAKIFPKVKVDGHAAKVLAAIP
;
A
#
# COMPACT_ATOMS: atom_id res chain seq x y z
N PRO A 1 -40.25 -68.97 -12.20
CA PRO A 1 -39.96 -67.75 -11.47
C PRO A 1 -39.40 -66.66 -12.43
N GLY A 2 -40.35 -65.85 -12.94
CA GLY A 2 -40.06 -64.81 -13.95
C GLY A 2 -39.69 -63.47 -13.28
N GLN A 3 -38.60 -62.95 -13.68
CA GLN A 3 -38.23 -61.53 -13.36
C GLN A 3 -38.87 -60.63 -14.40
N ALA A 4 -39.78 -59.76 -13.95
CA ALA A 4 -40.37 -58.74 -14.78
C ALA A 4 -39.32 -57.59 -15.00
N LEU A 5 -38.90 -57.38 -16.26
CA LEU A 5 -38.15 -56.22 -16.67
C LEU A 5 -39.10 -55.01 -16.66
N THR A 6 -38.85 -54.09 -15.70
CA THR A 6 -39.54 -52.80 -15.66
C THR A 6 -38.91 -51.88 -16.70
N LEU A 7 -39.63 -51.58 -17.76
CA LEU A 7 -39.27 -50.64 -18.79
C LEU A 7 -39.34 -49.22 -18.22
N ILE A 8 -38.18 -48.58 -18.06
CA ILE A 8 -38.06 -47.16 -17.69
C ILE A 8 -38.53 -46.34 -18.89
N THR A 9 -39.62 -45.60 -18.74
CA THR A 9 -40.18 -44.75 -19.78
C THR A 9 -39.29 -43.49 -19.99
N ARG A 10 -39.19 -43.06 -21.26
CA ARG A 10 -38.42 -41.88 -21.72
C ARG A 10 -38.72 -40.58 -20.94
N ARG A 11 -39.78 -40.53 -20.16
CA ARG A 11 -40.21 -39.36 -19.38
C ARG A 11 -39.46 -39.23 -18.06
N GLN A 12 -38.89 -40.31 -17.54
CA GLN A 12 -38.13 -40.30 -16.27
C GLN A 12 -36.64 -39.98 -16.44
N LEU A 13 -36.17 -39.88 -17.72
CA LEU A 13 -34.75 -39.54 -18.02
C LEU A 13 -34.51 -38.04 -18.14
N LEU A 14 -35.53 -37.18 -18.00
CA LEU A 14 -35.42 -35.74 -18.21
C LEU A 14 -35.43 -34.91 -16.91
N GLU A 15 -35.58 -35.53 -15.74
CA GLU A 15 -35.65 -34.81 -14.46
C GLU A 15 -34.38 -34.91 -13.63
N GLY A 16 -33.27 -35.41 -14.17
CA GLY A 16 -32.01 -35.67 -13.44
C GLY A 16 -30.81 -34.81 -13.77
N ILE A 17 -30.93 -33.78 -14.62
CA ILE A 17 -29.78 -32.89 -14.93
C ILE A 17 -30.12 -31.47 -14.51
N ALA A 18 -30.23 -31.26 -13.19
CA ALA A 18 -29.98 -29.94 -12.64
C ALA A 18 -28.46 -29.74 -12.65
N ALA A 19 -27.95 -29.22 -13.76
CA ALA A 19 -26.59 -28.80 -13.86
C ALA A 19 -26.39 -27.65 -12.89
N SER A 20 -25.73 -27.93 -11.75
CA SER A 20 -25.14 -26.91 -10.90
C SER A 20 -24.08 -26.17 -11.72
N LEU A 21 -24.48 -25.08 -12.35
CA LEU A 21 -23.54 -24.06 -12.81
C LEU A 21 -22.92 -23.45 -11.55
N ALA A 22 -21.83 -24.06 -11.10
CA ALA A 22 -20.90 -23.37 -10.20
C ALA A 22 -20.35 -22.16 -10.98
N VAL A 23 -20.97 -21.00 -10.75
CA VAL A 23 -20.40 -19.72 -11.15
C VAL A 23 -19.12 -19.59 -10.32
N CYS A 24 -18.00 -20.02 -10.89
CA CYS A 24 -16.71 -19.60 -10.43
C CYS A 24 -16.67 -18.08 -10.61
N CYS A 25 -16.96 -17.35 -9.53
CA CYS A 25 -16.57 -15.95 -9.41
C CYS A 25 -15.04 -15.89 -9.53
N VAL A 26 -14.56 -15.80 -10.75
CA VAL A 26 -13.19 -15.39 -11.01
C VAL A 26 -13.16 -13.91 -10.61
N GLY A 27 -12.86 -13.66 -9.34
CA GLY A 27 -12.53 -12.34 -8.88
C GLY A 27 -11.43 -11.73 -9.77
N PRO A 28 -11.36 -10.40 -9.89
CA PRO A 28 -10.34 -9.77 -10.71
C PRO A 28 -8.99 -10.33 -10.27
N ARG A 29 -8.28 -10.99 -11.21
CA ARG A 29 -6.89 -11.37 -11.03
C ARG A 29 -6.14 -10.08 -10.72
N ALA A 30 -5.76 -9.90 -9.46
CA ALA A 30 -4.79 -8.88 -9.10
C ALA A 30 -3.58 -9.13 -10.01
N ALA A 31 -3.36 -8.23 -10.97
CA ALA A 31 -2.15 -8.27 -11.76
C ALA A 31 -1.00 -8.23 -10.75
N LEU A 32 -0.08 -9.20 -10.85
CA LEU A 32 1.15 -9.21 -10.05
C LEU A 32 1.91 -7.92 -10.37
N ALA A 33 1.61 -6.88 -9.62
CA ALA A 33 2.39 -5.65 -9.68
C ALA A 33 3.78 -5.97 -9.12
N LEU A 34 4.81 -5.40 -9.75
CA LEU A 34 6.15 -5.38 -9.17
C LEU A 34 6.02 -4.91 -7.71
N GLY A 35 6.54 -5.71 -6.76
CA GLY A 35 6.44 -5.39 -5.34
C GLY A 35 5.47 -6.26 -4.53
N GLY A 36 4.69 -7.12 -5.18
CA GLY A 36 3.67 -7.97 -4.54
C GLY A 36 2.27 -7.36 -4.53
N PRO A 37 1.30 -7.97 -3.83
CA PRO A 37 -0.05 -7.45 -3.72
C PRO A 37 -0.05 -6.15 -2.90
N ALA A 38 -0.58 -5.08 -3.46
CA ALA A 38 -0.83 -3.84 -2.75
C ALA A 38 -2.18 -3.91 -2.02
N PRO A 39 -2.39 -3.13 -0.95
CA PRO A 39 -3.69 -3.00 -0.32
C PRO A 39 -4.71 -2.43 -1.31
N GLU A 40 -5.96 -2.84 -1.16
CA GLU A 40 -7.06 -2.33 -1.99
C GLU A 40 -7.51 -0.94 -1.52
N LEU A 41 -8.13 -0.17 -2.42
CA LEU A 41 -8.78 1.09 -2.05
C LEU A 41 -9.93 0.83 -1.09
N ASP A 42 -10.16 1.76 -0.17
CA ASP A 42 -11.17 1.70 0.90
C ASP A 42 -10.98 0.55 1.91
N ALA A 43 -9.93 -0.29 1.75
CA ALA A 43 -9.55 -1.29 2.72
C ALA A 43 -8.73 -0.68 3.87
N PRO A 44 -8.74 -1.29 5.07
CA PRO A 44 -7.85 -0.90 6.15
C PRO A 44 -6.38 -0.95 5.69
N ALA A 45 -5.63 0.11 5.96
CA ALA A 45 -4.21 0.15 5.67
C ALA A 45 -3.47 -0.90 6.52
N PRO A 46 -2.51 -1.65 5.95
CA PRO A 46 -1.69 -2.58 6.72
C PRO A 46 -0.99 -1.88 7.88
N SER A 47 -1.10 -2.47 9.07
CA SER A 47 -0.49 -1.93 10.28
C SER A 47 1.04 -2.02 10.21
N PHE A 48 1.70 -1.07 10.85
CA PHE A 48 3.14 -1.07 11.06
C PHE A 48 3.49 -0.55 12.44
N ASN A 49 4.67 -0.95 12.92
CA ASN A 49 5.35 -0.37 14.06
C ASN A 49 6.86 -0.49 13.75
N LEU A 50 7.47 0.63 13.40
CA LEU A 50 8.84 0.70 12.90
C LEU A 50 9.66 1.68 13.72
N ASP A 51 10.94 1.36 13.89
CA ASP A 51 11.93 2.30 14.39
C ASP A 51 12.24 3.37 13.34
N GLY A 52 12.80 4.51 13.74
CA GLY A 52 13.13 5.59 12.83
C GLY A 52 13.50 6.90 13.52
N VAL A 53 13.37 7.99 12.78
CA VAL A 53 13.69 9.36 13.24
C VAL A 53 12.42 10.20 13.22
N PRO A 54 12.09 10.91 14.30
CA PRO A 54 12.82 11.12 15.56
C PRO A 54 12.65 9.99 16.60
N GLY A 55 12.10 8.86 16.24
CA GLY A 55 11.87 7.70 17.08
C GLY A 55 10.81 6.79 16.47
N PRO A 56 10.48 5.66 17.14
CA PRO A 56 9.54 4.68 16.60
C PRO A 56 8.15 5.28 16.38
N ARG A 57 7.48 4.81 15.33
CA ARG A 57 6.11 5.18 14.98
C ARG A 57 5.31 3.96 14.54
N SER A 58 4.03 4.00 14.86
CA SER A 58 3.02 3.05 14.40
C SER A 58 1.96 3.73 13.55
N LEU A 59 1.19 2.97 12.79
CA LEU A 59 0.05 3.50 12.05
C LEU A 59 -0.95 4.20 12.98
N GLY A 60 -1.13 3.68 14.21
CA GLY A 60 -2.05 4.24 15.19
C GLY A 60 -1.72 5.67 15.65
N ASP A 61 -0.45 6.08 15.56
CA ASP A 61 -0.01 7.43 15.94
C ASP A 61 -0.59 8.54 15.04
N PHE A 62 -1.11 8.15 13.88
CA PHE A 62 -1.67 9.04 12.86
C PHE A 62 -3.20 9.01 12.79
N GLY A 63 -3.88 8.26 13.66
CA GLY A 63 -5.34 8.16 13.70
C GLY A 63 -6.03 9.53 13.80
N GLY A 64 -7.14 9.69 13.08
CA GLY A 64 -7.88 10.96 13.02
C GLY A 64 -7.28 12.03 12.11
N ARG A 65 -6.19 11.74 11.39
CA ARG A 65 -5.53 12.62 10.42
C ARG A 65 -5.31 11.89 9.10
N TRP A 66 -5.15 12.63 8.03
CA TRP A 66 -4.64 12.10 6.78
C TRP A 66 -3.18 11.70 6.96
N LEU A 67 -2.78 10.57 6.37
CA LEU A 67 -1.40 10.13 6.36
C LEU A 67 -0.93 9.93 4.92
N VAL A 68 0.12 10.66 4.55
CA VAL A 68 0.91 10.41 3.33
C VAL A 68 2.04 9.47 3.70
N LEU A 69 1.90 8.20 3.34
CA LEU A 69 2.90 7.17 3.57
C LEU A 69 3.62 6.87 2.26
N TYR A 70 4.88 7.31 2.12
CA TYR A 70 5.64 7.06 0.90
C TYR A 70 6.79 6.10 1.14
N PHE A 71 6.93 5.13 0.22
CA PHE A 71 8.04 4.19 0.16
C PHE A 71 9.05 4.67 -0.86
N TYR A 72 10.33 4.58 -0.55
CA TYR A 72 11.41 5.00 -1.44
C TYR A 72 12.61 4.05 -1.35
N PRO A 73 13.47 3.96 -2.39
CA PRO A 73 14.54 2.98 -2.45
C PRO A 73 15.57 3.09 -1.34
N ARG A 74 16.12 4.27 -1.11
CA ARG A 74 17.14 4.54 -0.08
C ARG A 74 17.37 6.02 0.16
N ASP A 75 18.08 6.35 1.25
CA ASP A 75 18.56 7.68 1.55
C ASP A 75 19.63 8.14 0.54
N PHE A 76 19.79 9.45 0.38
CA PHE A 76 20.80 10.16 -0.41
C PHE A 76 20.74 10.12 -1.95
N PRO A 77 20.36 9.06 -2.70
CA PRO A 77 20.27 9.13 -4.16
C PRO A 77 19.41 10.32 -4.62
N GLU A 78 19.83 10.94 -5.71
CA GLU A 78 19.25 12.19 -6.23
C GLU A 78 17.72 12.16 -6.32
N GLY A 79 17.14 11.10 -6.90
CA GLY A 79 15.69 10.98 -7.02
C GLY A 79 14.96 10.86 -5.67
N CYS A 80 15.56 10.22 -4.67
CA CYS A 80 14.98 10.13 -3.32
C CYS A 80 15.10 11.47 -2.59
N THR A 81 16.21 12.15 -2.76
CA THR A 81 16.44 13.50 -2.22
C THR A 81 15.46 14.53 -2.81
N ILE A 82 15.22 14.49 -4.12
CA ILE A 82 14.22 15.37 -4.78
C ILE A 82 12.83 15.12 -4.21
N GLU A 83 12.43 13.84 -4.03
CA GLU A 83 11.14 13.49 -3.46
C GLU A 83 11.00 13.98 -2.01
N ALA A 84 12.01 13.70 -1.17
CA ALA A 84 12.03 14.11 0.24
C ALA A 84 11.95 15.64 0.38
N ARG A 85 12.76 16.38 -0.39
CA ARG A 85 12.71 17.85 -0.44
C ARG A 85 11.36 18.37 -0.94
N GLY A 86 10.72 17.66 -1.86
CA GLY A 86 9.37 17.99 -2.34
C GLY A 86 8.34 17.95 -1.22
N PHE A 87 8.33 16.89 -0.43
CA PHE A 87 7.46 16.79 0.75
C PHE A 87 7.83 17.81 1.83
N GLN A 88 9.14 18.03 2.09
CA GLN A 88 9.59 19.04 3.05
C GLN A 88 9.16 20.45 2.66
N ARG A 89 9.31 20.83 1.39
CA ARG A 89 8.89 22.14 0.88
C ARG A 89 7.40 22.41 1.11
N ASP A 90 6.58 21.37 0.91
CA ASP A 90 5.12 21.49 0.96
C ASP A 90 4.54 21.06 2.33
N LEU A 91 5.40 20.75 3.33
CA LEU A 91 5.02 20.16 4.63
C LEU A 91 3.98 20.99 5.38
N ASP A 92 4.16 22.31 5.44
CA ASP A 92 3.21 23.22 6.09
C ASP A 92 1.83 23.20 5.42
N GLN A 93 1.76 22.90 4.12
CA GLN A 93 0.50 22.78 3.40
C GLN A 93 -0.18 21.45 3.73
N PHE A 94 0.59 20.36 3.87
CA PHE A 94 0.08 19.08 4.37
C PHE A 94 -0.49 19.22 5.77
N HIS A 95 0.24 19.86 6.70
CA HIS A 95 -0.25 20.09 8.06
C HIS A 95 -1.53 20.94 8.08
N ARG A 96 -1.62 22.01 7.26
CA ARG A 96 -2.85 22.81 7.13
C ARG A 96 -4.03 22.01 6.58
N ALA A 97 -3.77 21.01 5.75
CA ALA A 97 -4.77 20.07 5.25
C ALA A 97 -5.08 18.93 6.22
N GLY A 98 -4.55 18.97 7.46
CA GLY A 98 -4.73 17.92 8.47
C GLY A 98 -4.01 16.62 8.13
N ALA A 99 -2.92 16.69 7.37
CA ALA A 99 -2.16 15.52 6.92
C ALA A 99 -0.75 15.49 7.50
N GLU A 100 -0.29 14.27 7.81
CA GLU A 100 1.09 13.96 8.18
C GLU A 100 1.82 13.29 7.01
N VAL A 101 3.12 13.47 6.93
CA VAL A 101 3.98 12.83 5.94
C VAL A 101 4.94 11.88 6.65
N VAL A 102 5.09 10.67 6.12
CA VAL A 102 6.01 9.64 6.64
C VAL A 102 6.69 8.94 5.49
N GLY A 103 8.02 8.84 5.53
CA GLY A 103 8.80 8.06 4.57
C GLY A 103 9.21 6.71 5.16
N ILE A 104 9.26 5.67 4.32
CA ILE A 104 9.72 4.33 4.69
C ILE A 104 10.75 3.84 3.66
N SER A 105 11.92 3.40 4.14
CA SER A 105 12.89 2.68 3.33
C SER A 105 13.54 1.53 4.11
N ALA A 106 14.39 0.76 3.44
CA ALA A 106 15.14 -0.32 4.08
C ALA A 106 16.40 0.15 4.82
N ASP A 107 16.70 1.45 4.77
CA ASP A 107 17.86 2.02 5.46
C ASP A 107 17.70 1.98 6.98
N SER A 108 18.81 2.09 7.70
CA SER A 108 18.82 2.10 9.16
C SER A 108 18.35 3.44 9.72
N ALA A 109 17.93 3.45 10.99
CA ALA A 109 17.59 4.68 11.69
C ALA A 109 18.76 5.69 11.74
N ASP A 110 20.01 5.21 11.83
CA ASP A 110 21.20 6.06 11.77
C ASP A 110 21.35 6.75 10.41
N SER A 111 21.16 6.01 9.31
CA SER A 111 21.14 6.56 7.95
C SER A 111 20.03 7.61 7.80
N HIS A 112 18.85 7.33 8.30
CA HIS A 112 17.73 8.29 8.30
C HIS A 112 18.08 9.56 9.11
N ALA A 113 18.79 9.42 10.24
CA ALA A 113 19.20 10.58 11.03
C ALA A 113 20.17 11.48 10.25
N GLU A 114 21.15 10.88 9.56
CA GLU A 114 22.08 11.63 8.70
C GLU A 114 21.34 12.30 7.53
N PHE A 115 20.43 11.57 6.89
CA PHE A 115 19.65 12.08 5.76
C PHE A 115 18.69 13.20 6.19
N CYS A 116 17.96 13.02 7.29
CA CYS A 116 17.12 14.08 7.86
C CYS A 116 17.94 15.33 8.20
N GLY A 117 19.13 15.15 8.80
CA GLY A 117 20.00 16.26 9.14
C GLY A 117 20.54 17.01 7.91
N SER A 118 21.00 16.27 6.89
CA SER A 118 21.56 16.85 5.66
C SER A 118 20.53 17.59 4.82
N GLU A 119 19.28 17.10 4.81
CA GLU A 119 18.18 17.63 3.99
C GLU A 119 17.22 18.52 4.78
N ALA A 120 17.48 18.73 6.09
CA ALA A 120 16.62 19.47 7.02
C ALA A 120 15.16 18.98 6.99
N LEU A 121 14.96 17.65 6.97
CA LEU A 121 13.61 17.06 6.96
C LEU A 121 13.00 17.14 8.36
N ALA A 122 11.77 17.65 8.45
CA ALA A 122 11.04 17.85 9.70
C ALA A 122 9.87 16.85 9.89
N TYR A 123 9.85 15.77 9.11
CA TYR A 123 8.86 14.71 9.19
C TYR A 123 9.54 13.34 9.38
N PRO A 124 8.84 12.31 9.90
CA PRO A 124 9.44 11.02 10.22
C PRO A 124 9.93 10.23 9.01
N LEU A 125 11.11 9.61 9.14
CA LEU A 125 11.60 8.54 8.29
C LEU A 125 11.69 7.25 9.11
N LEU A 126 11.12 6.15 8.61
CA LEU A 126 11.03 4.88 9.31
C LEU A 126 11.81 3.78 8.60
N SER A 127 12.51 3.00 9.40
CA SER A 127 13.39 1.92 8.97
C SER A 127 12.62 0.61 8.85
N ASP A 128 12.60 0.02 7.65
CA ASP A 128 11.99 -1.28 7.34
C ASP A 128 13.05 -2.25 6.78
N PRO A 129 14.09 -2.62 7.58
CA PRO A 129 15.15 -3.49 7.11
C PRO A 129 14.59 -4.86 6.73
N GLY A 130 14.88 -5.28 5.48
CA GLY A 130 14.33 -6.51 4.91
C GLY A 130 12.92 -6.39 4.36
N GLY A 131 12.27 -5.21 4.43
CA GLY A 131 11.05 -4.90 3.69
C GLY A 131 9.78 -5.60 4.18
N ALA A 132 9.64 -5.82 5.49
CA ALA A 132 8.46 -6.50 6.03
C ALA A 132 7.18 -5.71 5.79
N VAL A 133 7.20 -4.42 6.10
CA VAL A 133 6.07 -3.50 5.88
C VAL A 133 5.93 -3.17 4.40
N SER A 134 7.04 -2.92 3.71
CA SER A 134 7.03 -2.65 2.27
C SER A 134 6.35 -3.76 1.46
N ARG A 135 6.48 -5.05 1.87
CA ARG A 135 5.75 -6.16 1.25
C ARG A 135 4.25 -6.09 1.47
N LEU A 136 3.80 -5.72 2.67
CA LEU A 136 2.36 -5.58 2.96
C LEU A 136 1.70 -4.51 2.09
N TYR A 137 2.48 -3.50 1.68
CA TYR A 137 2.03 -2.43 0.79
C TYR A 137 2.33 -2.69 -0.69
N GLY A 138 2.82 -3.89 -1.06
CA GLY A 138 3.20 -4.17 -2.45
C GLY A 138 4.33 -3.27 -2.96
N SER A 139 5.17 -2.78 -2.07
CA SER A 139 6.23 -1.81 -2.34
C SER A 139 7.62 -2.37 -2.14
N TRP A 140 7.82 -3.70 -2.27
CA TRP A 140 9.11 -4.34 -2.05
C TRP A 140 9.69 -4.98 -3.30
N MET A 141 10.95 -4.67 -3.59
CA MET A 141 11.78 -5.37 -4.56
C MET A 141 13.20 -5.45 -3.99
N ALA A 142 13.49 -6.59 -3.33
CA ALA A 142 14.76 -6.77 -2.60
C ALA A 142 15.97 -6.29 -3.40
N PRO A 143 16.90 -5.57 -2.77
CA PRO A 143 16.95 -5.21 -1.35
C PRO A 143 16.30 -3.86 -0.99
N TYR A 144 15.47 -3.27 -1.86
CA TYR A 144 14.95 -1.93 -1.72
C TYR A 144 13.43 -1.86 -1.79
N SER A 145 12.88 -0.80 -1.20
CA SER A 145 11.48 -0.44 -1.43
C SER A 145 11.30 0.17 -2.82
N LEU A 146 10.14 -0.09 -3.42
CA LEU A 146 9.70 0.58 -4.65
C LEU A 146 9.14 1.96 -4.29
N ARG A 147 9.17 2.88 -5.26
CA ARG A 147 8.65 4.23 -5.09
C ARG A 147 7.14 4.25 -5.29
N HIS A 148 6.42 4.05 -4.19
CA HIS A 148 4.96 4.10 -4.12
C HIS A 148 4.54 5.02 -2.98
N THR A 149 3.41 5.72 -3.14
CA THR A 149 2.84 6.55 -2.09
C THR A 149 1.38 6.16 -1.85
N PHE A 150 1.00 6.05 -0.60
CA PHE A 150 -0.35 5.75 -0.14
C PHE A 150 -0.89 6.96 0.62
N LEU A 151 -2.07 7.41 0.25
CA LEU A 151 -2.84 8.36 1.02
C LEU A 151 -3.82 7.57 1.87
N ILE A 152 -3.70 7.68 3.18
CA ILE A 152 -4.53 6.98 4.17
C ILE A 152 -5.43 8.01 4.84
N ASP A 153 -6.70 7.71 4.92
CA ASP A 153 -7.70 8.60 5.50
C ASP A 153 -7.68 8.60 7.05
N PRO A 154 -8.40 9.53 7.71
CA PRO A 154 -8.47 9.60 9.16
C PRO A 154 -9.02 8.33 9.85
N ASP A 155 -9.77 7.50 9.13
CA ASP A 155 -10.30 6.21 9.61
C ASP A 155 -9.29 5.06 9.43
N GLY A 156 -8.11 5.33 8.88
CA GLY A 156 -7.05 4.36 8.64
C GLY A 156 -7.26 3.51 7.38
N LYS A 157 -8.04 3.97 6.42
CA LYS A 157 -8.28 3.28 5.15
C LYS A 157 -7.43 3.88 4.03
N VAL A 158 -7.08 3.05 3.05
CA VAL A 158 -6.35 3.48 1.86
C VAL A 158 -7.27 4.24 0.91
N ALA A 159 -7.18 5.57 0.92
CA ALA A 159 -8.00 6.44 0.08
C ALA A 159 -7.45 6.57 -1.34
N LYS A 160 -6.12 6.53 -1.52
CA LYS A 160 -5.48 6.65 -2.83
C LYS A 160 -4.12 5.99 -2.87
N ILE A 161 -3.76 5.47 -4.04
CA ILE A 161 -2.46 4.83 -4.29
C ILE A 161 -1.79 5.53 -5.49
N PHE A 162 -0.53 5.90 -5.33
CA PHE A 162 0.33 6.45 -6.37
C PHE A 162 1.46 5.45 -6.64
N PRO A 163 1.30 4.54 -7.61
CA PRO A 163 2.34 3.57 -7.94
C PRO A 163 3.39 4.18 -8.87
N LYS A 164 4.63 3.65 -8.83
CA LYS A 164 5.72 4.02 -9.74
C LYS A 164 5.92 5.53 -9.85
N VAL A 165 6.03 6.19 -8.71
CA VAL A 165 6.10 7.64 -8.59
C VAL A 165 7.25 8.22 -9.42
N LYS A 166 6.93 9.26 -10.20
CA LYS A 166 7.89 10.22 -10.74
C LYS A 166 8.03 11.36 -9.75
N VAL A 167 9.24 11.64 -9.30
CA VAL A 167 9.49 12.53 -8.16
C VAL A 167 9.11 13.99 -8.41
N ASP A 168 9.24 14.45 -9.67
CA ASP A 168 8.93 15.83 -10.04
C ASP A 168 7.46 16.16 -9.83
N GLY A 169 7.19 17.13 -8.95
CA GLY A 169 5.84 17.59 -8.63
C GLY A 169 4.97 16.56 -7.89
N HIS A 170 5.57 15.47 -7.36
CA HIS A 170 4.82 14.41 -6.70
C HIS A 170 4.12 14.90 -5.43
N ALA A 171 4.81 15.63 -4.55
CA ALA A 171 4.23 16.16 -3.32
C ALA A 171 2.98 17.01 -3.60
N ALA A 172 3.03 17.89 -4.59
CA ALA A 172 1.88 18.71 -4.98
C ALA A 172 0.69 17.87 -5.50
N LYS A 173 0.97 16.77 -6.23
CA LYS A 173 -0.10 15.83 -6.69
C LYS A 173 -0.75 15.08 -5.54
N VAL A 174 0.03 14.71 -4.53
CA VAL A 174 -0.48 14.06 -3.32
C VAL A 174 -1.31 15.04 -2.51
N LEU A 175 -0.80 16.26 -2.29
CA LEU A 175 -1.51 17.32 -1.58
C LEU A 175 -2.86 17.65 -2.24
N ALA A 176 -2.89 17.77 -3.56
CA ALA A 176 -4.13 18.02 -4.32
C ALA A 176 -5.14 16.85 -4.28
N ALA A 177 -4.77 15.71 -3.73
CA ALA A 177 -5.65 14.55 -3.58
C ALA A 177 -6.29 14.47 -2.19
N ILE A 178 -5.89 15.31 -1.25
CA ILE A 178 -6.52 15.47 0.06
C ILE A 178 -7.74 16.36 -0.13
N PRO A 179 -8.94 15.96 0.37
CA PRO A 179 -10.19 16.71 0.22
C PRO A 179 -10.16 18.10 0.83
#